data_d821be7aa89fa2da0592bd129b75b45b
#
_entry.id   d821be7aa89fa2da0592bd129b75b45b
#
_cell.length_a   1.000
_cell.length_b   1.000
_cell.length_c   1.000
_cell.angle_alpha   90.00
_cell.angle_beta   90.00
_cell.angle_gamma   90.00
#
_symmetry.space_group_name_H-M   'P 1'
#
loop_
_entity.id
_entity.type
_entity.pdbx_description
1 polymer ?
#
loop_
_entity_poly.entity_id
_entity_poly.type
_entity_poly.pdbx_seq_one_letter_code
_entity_poly.pdbx_strand_id
1 'polypeptide(L)'
;HLYDTVDALRASGVRLLDTPDTYYELVEKRIPGHGEPLQALKDRKILIDGVAGKLLLQIFSENQLGPIFFEFIQRKGDDGFGNGNFKALFESIELDQIRRGVLEGKKA
;
A
#
# COMPACT_ATOMS: atom_id res chain seq x y z
N HIS A 1 -0.25 15.46 6.87
CA HIS A 1 -0.39 14.14 7.48
C HIS A 1 -1.09 13.21 6.53
N LEU A 2 -0.47 12.10 6.16
CA LEU A 2 -0.97 11.30 5.05
C LEU A 2 -2.35 10.70 5.32
N TYR A 3 -2.62 10.26 6.54
CA TYR A 3 -3.93 9.69 6.88
C TYR A 3 -5.04 10.68 6.58
N ASP A 4 -4.88 11.92 7.05
CA ASP A 4 -5.89 12.94 6.83
C ASP A 4 -5.97 13.34 5.36
N THR A 5 -4.83 13.38 4.68
CA THR A 5 -4.79 13.71 3.25
C THR A 5 -5.55 12.68 2.44
N VAL A 6 -5.36 11.39 2.75
CA VAL A 6 -6.07 10.32 2.04
C VAL A 6 -7.58 10.44 2.25
N ASP A 7 -8.00 10.68 3.48
CA ASP A 7 -9.42 10.82 3.77
C ASP A 7 -10.03 11.99 3.00
N ALA A 8 -9.31 13.12 2.95
CA ALA A 8 -9.78 14.29 2.21
C ALA A 8 -9.83 14.04 0.71
N LEU A 9 -8.83 13.35 0.17
CA LEU A 9 -8.81 13.05 -1.26
C LEU A 9 -9.98 12.14 -1.65
N ARG A 10 -10.26 11.11 -0.86
CA ARG A 10 -11.39 10.24 -1.15
C ARG A 10 -12.72 10.98 -1.04
N ALA A 11 -12.85 11.84 -0.04
CA ALA A 11 -14.06 12.64 0.12
C ALA A 11 -14.27 13.59 -1.06
N SER A 12 -13.17 13.99 -1.72
CA SER A 12 -13.25 14.87 -2.90
C SER A 12 -13.47 14.11 -4.20
N GLY A 13 -13.56 12.77 -4.13
CA GLY A 13 -13.80 11.96 -5.33
C GLY A 13 -12.57 11.51 -6.06
N VAL A 14 -11.38 11.74 -5.52
CA VAL A 14 -10.15 11.26 -6.14
C VAL A 14 -10.07 9.74 -5.97
N ARG A 15 -9.78 9.04 -7.04
CA ARG A 15 -9.63 7.59 -7.00
C ARG A 15 -8.19 7.25 -6.68
N LEU A 16 -8.01 6.44 -5.63
CA LEU A 16 -6.70 6.01 -5.19
C LEU A 16 -6.52 4.53 -5.53
N LEU A 17 -5.28 4.16 -5.82
CA LEU A 17 -4.98 2.79 -6.22
C LEU A 17 -5.28 1.83 -5.08
N ASP A 18 -5.95 0.73 -5.41
CA ASP A 18 -6.27 -0.28 -4.42
C ASP A 18 -5.06 -1.19 -4.18
N THR A 19 -5.04 -1.79 -3.00
CA THR A 19 -3.96 -2.70 -2.60
C THR A 19 -4.59 -3.94 -1.99
N PRO A 20 -4.16 -5.14 -2.42
CA PRO A 20 -4.74 -6.37 -1.86
C PRO A 20 -4.48 -6.51 -0.36
N ASP A 21 -5.41 -7.14 0.34
CA ASP A 21 -5.26 -7.39 1.78
C ASP A 21 -4.01 -8.19 2.10
N THR A 22 -3.57 -9.05 1.16
CA THR A 22 -2.34 -9.83 1.33
C THR A 22 -1.11 -8.96 1.57
N TYR A 23 -1.08 -7.75 1.01
CA TYR A 23 0.00 -6.82 1.27
C TYR A 23 0.12 -6.53 2.77
N TYR A 24 -1.03 -6.28 3.43
CA TYR A 24 -1.03 -5.91 4.85
C TYR A 24 -0.76 -7.11 5.74
N GLU A 25 -1.08 -8.31 5.30
CA GLU A 25 -0.74 -9.52 6.04
C GLU A 25 0.77 -9.70 6.16
N LEU A 26 1.53 -9.17 5.20
CA LEU A 26 2.97 -9.30 5.18
C LEU A 26 3.71 -8.13 5.81
N VAL A 27 3.01 -7.05 6.16
CA VAL A 27 3.66 -5.83 6.69
C VAL A 27 4.44 -6.12 7.96
N GLU A 28 3.86 -6.87 8.90
CA GLU A 28 4.53 -7.15 10.17
C GLU A 28 5.81 -7.96 9.97
N LYS A 29 5.86 -8.79 8.93
CA LYS A 29 7.07 -9.55 8.62
C LYS A 29 8.13 -8.67 7.98
N ARG A 30 7.71 -7.74 7.12
CA ARG A 30 8.65 -6.85 6.42
C ARG A 30 9.23 -5.80 7.36
N ILE A 31 8.39 -5.22 8.21
CA ILE A 31 8.78 -4.09 9.05
C ILE A 31 8.28 -4.35 10.48
N PRO A 32 8.90 -5.29 11.20
CA PRO A 32 8.48 -5.56 12.58
C PRO A 32 8.65 -4.31 13.44
N GLY A 33 7.67 -4.05 14.29
CA GLY A 33 7.76 -2.93 15.22
C GLY A 33 7.61 -1.56 14.58
N HIS A 34 6.94 -1.48 13.41
CA HIS A 34 6.80 -0.20 12.72
C HIS A 34 5.99 0.83 13.50
N GLY A 35 5.11 0.40 14.39
CA GLY A 35 4.37 1.34 15.24
C GLY A 35 3.18 2.02 14.60
N GLU A 36 2.92 1.79 13.32
CA GLU A 36 1.74 2.36 12.66
C GLU A 36 0.54 1.46 12.88
N PRO A 37 -0.67 2.03 13.00
CA PRO A 37 -1.86 1.19 13.20
C PRO A 37 -2.19 0.48 11.88
N LEU A 38 -2.00 -0.83 11.88
CA LEU A 38 -2.16 -1.64 10.66
C LEU A 38 -3.55 -1.48 10.05
N GLN A 39 -4.59 -1.45 10.89
CA GLN A 39 -5.95 -1.32 10.38
C GLN A 39 -6.17 0.02 9.68
N ALA A 40 -5.57 1.10 10.21
CA ALA A 40 -5.67 2.42 9.59
C ALA A 40 -4.98 2.45 8.22
N LEU A 41 -3.83 1.79 8.10
CA LEU A 41 -3.15 1.65 6.82
C LEU A 41 -4.00 0.89 5.83
N LYS A 42 -4.53 -0.24 6.27
CA LYS A 42 -5.33 -1.13 5.43
C LYS A 42 -6.62 -0.47 4.97
N ASP A 43 -7.32 0.21 5.87
CA ASP A 43 -8.57 0.88 5.54
C ASP A 43 -8.37 1.96 4.48
N ARG A 44 -7.23 2.61 4.49
CA ARG A 44 -6.92 3.69 3.56
C ARG A 44 -6.08 3.26 2.38
N LYS A 45 -5.66 1.99 2.36
CA LYS A 45 -4.79 1.44 1.31
C LYS A 45 -3.46 2.17 1.21
N ILE A 46 -2.94 2.60 2.35
CA ILE A 46 -1.64 3.26 2.43
C ILE A 46 -0.54 2.22 2.46
N LEU A 47 0.50 2.45 1.69
CA LEU A 47 1.67 1.58 1.63
C LEU A 47 2.73 2.08 2.61
N ILE A 48 3.53 1.16 3.15
CA ILE A 48 4.55 1.47 4.14
C ILE A 48 5.87 0.82 3.73
N ASP A 49 6.96 1.56 3.86
CA ASP A 49 8.30 1.06 3.56
C ASP A 49 9.29 1.58 4.61
N GLY A 50 10.51 1.08 4.57
CA GLY A 50 11.55 1.47 5.50
C GLY A 50 11.77 0.44 6.59
N VAL A 51 12.21 0.91 7.75
CA VAL A 51 12.42 0.06 8.93
C VAL A 51 11.83 0.78 10.14
N ALA A 52 11.67 0.05 11.23
CA ALA A 52 11.15 0.66 12.46
C ALA A 52 11.97 1.91 12.82
N GLY A 53 11.30 3.01 13.07
CA GLY A 53 11.95 4.28 13.38
C GLY A 53 12.32 5.12 12.18
N LYS A 54 12.31 4.56 10.98
CA LYS A 54 12.63 5.30 9.73
C LYS A 54 11.67 4.86 8.65
N LEU A 55 10.45 5.34 8.73
CA LEU A 55 9.34 4.91 7.88
C LEU A 55 9.04 5.89 6.76
N LEU A 56 8.39 5.34 5.73
CA LEU A 56 7.87 6.12 4.63
C LEU A 56 6.47 5.56 4.32
N LEU A 57 5.48 6.44 4.31
CA LEU A 57 4.11 6.09 3.95
C LEU A 57 3.81 6.68 2.58
N GLN A 58 3.14 5.92 1.73
CA GLN A 58 2.81 6.41 0.39
C GLN A 58 1.53 5.80 -0.14
N ILE A 59 0.91 6.50 -1.08
CA ILE A 59 -0.25 6.00 -1.81
C ILE A 59 -0.23 6.62 -3.20
N PHE A 60 -0.77 5.90 -4.17
CA PHE A 60 -0.82 6.37 -5.55
C PHE A 60 -2.26 6.59 -5.98
N SER A 61 -2.48 7.58 -6.84
CA SER A 61 -3.78 7.72 -7.47
C SER A 61 -3.89 6.75 -8.64
N GLU A 62 -5.13 6.44 -9.02
CA GLU A 62 -5.36 5.80 -10.30
C GLU A 62 -5.07 6.81 -11.41
N ASN A 63 -4.86 6.33 -12.63
CA ASN A 63 -4.64 7.21 -13.76
C ASN A 63 -5.84 8.13 -13.92
N GLN A 64 -5.59 9.43 -13.92
CA GLN A 64 -6.65 10.43 -14.04
C GLN A 64 -6.73 11.00 -15.45
N LEU A 65 -5.57 11.21 -16.07
CA LEU A 65 -5.49 11.81 -17.39
C LEU A 65 -4.57 10.95 -18.24
N GLY A 66 -5.13 9.90 -18.82
CA GLY A 66 -4.33 8.95 -19.59
C GLY A 66 -3.34 8.23 -18.69
N PRO A 67 -2.07 8.14 -19.08
CA PRO A 67 -1.08 7.38 -18.29
C PRO A 67 -0.50 8.14 -17.11
N ILE A 68 -1.11 9.24 -16.71
CA ILE A 68 -0.59 10.07 -15.61
C ILE A 68 -1.24 9.65 -14.30
N PHE A 69 -0.43 9.46 -13.27
CA PHE A 69 -0.89 9.22 -11.92
C PHE A 69 -0.10 10.08 -10.94
N PHE A 70 -0.63 10.24 -9.73
CA PHE A 70 0.01 11.02 -8.69
C PHE A 70 0.42 10.11 -7.55
N GLU A 71 1.53 10.45 -6.90
CA GLU A 71 2.00 9.79 -5.70
C GLU A 71 1.93 10.76 -4.54
N PHE A 72 1.40 10.28 -3.42
CA PHE A 72 1.37 11.05 -2.18
C PHE A 72 2.24 10.33 -1.17
N ILE A 73 3.14 11.05 -0.53
CA ILE A 73 4.15 10.42 0.31
C ILE A 73 4.31 11.20 1.62
N GLN A 74 4.49 10.47 2.70
CA GLN A 74 4.89 11.05 3.98
C GLN A 74 6.11 10.30 4.48
N ARG A 75 7.19 11.05 4.72
CA ARG A 75 8.43 10.47 5.23
C ARG A 75 8.46 10.59 6.74
N LYS A 76 8.75 9.49 7.39
CA LYS A 76 8.93 9.42 8.83
C LYS A 76 10.32 8.87 9.12
N GLY A 77 11.33 9.52 8.52
CA GLY A 77 12.72 9.18 8.72
C GLY A 77 13.40 8.46 7.56
N ASP A 78 12.64 7.92 6.61
CA ASP A 78 13.21 7.24 5.45
C ASP A 78 13.37 8.23 4.30
N ASP A 79 14.59 8.35 3.78
CA ASP A 79 14.91 9.26 2.66
C ASP A 79 14.68 8.63 1.29
N GLY A 80 14.31 7.36 1.25
CA GLY A 80 14.09 6.66 0.00
C GLY A 80 12.81 7.06 -0.71
N PHE A 81 12.46 6.32 -1.74
CA PHE A 81 11.28 6.58 -2.56
C PHE A 81 10.29 5.40 -2.55
N GLY A 82 10.40 4.51 -1.55
CA GLY A 82 9.48 3.41 -1.43
C GLY A 82 9.75 2.25 -2.37
N ASN A 83 11.01 2.06 -2.79
CA ASN A 83 11.36 0.98 -3.72
C ASN A 83 10.97 -0.39 -3.19
N GLY A 84 11.03 -0.59 -1.86
CA GLY A 84 10.61 -1.85 -1.26
C GLY A 84 9.14 -2.14 -1.45
N ASN A 85 8.31 -1.10 -1.62
CA ASN A 85 6.89 -1.28 -1.84
C ASN A 85 6.58 -1.86 -3.21
N PHE A 86 7.39 -1.58 -4.22
CA PHE A 86 7.16 -2.18 -5.53
C PHE A 86 7.28 -3.69 -5.45
N LYS A 87 8.33 -4.18 -4.79
CA LYS A 87 8.51 -5.61 -4.61
C LYS A 87 7.41 -6.21 -3.75
N ALA A 88 7.09 -5.57 -2.62
CA ALA A 88 6.09 -6.07 -1.69
C ALA A 88 4.70 -6.10 -2.33
N LEU A 89 4.37 -5.08 -3.10
CA LEU A 89 3.09 -5.02 -3.77
C LEU A 89 2.98 -6.12 -4.83
N PHE A 90 4.05 -6.31 -5.61
CA PHE A 90 4.08 -7.36 -6.60
C PHE A 90 3.90 -8.74 -5.96
N GLU A 91 4.64 -9.00 -4.88
CA GLU A 91 4.52 -10.27 -4.17
C GLU A 91 3.12 -10.48 -3.61
N SER A 92 2.49 -9.43 -3.09
CA SER A 92 1.15 -9.54 -2.53
C SER A 92 0.10 -9.79 -3.61
N ILE A 93 0.29 -9.22 -4.79
CA ILE A 93 -0.60 -9.46 -5.91
C ILE A 93 -0.49 -10.91 -6.36
N GLU A 94 0.74 -11.44 -6.45
CA GLU A 94 0.94 -12.84 -6.80
C GLU A 94 0.26 -13.76 -5.78
N LEU A 95 0.45 -13.48 -4.50
CA LEU A 95 -0.15 -14.29 -3.44
C LEU A 95 -1.67 -14.25 -3.51
N ASP A 96 -2.22 -13.07 -3.75
CA ASP A 96 -3.66 -12.89 -3.87
C ASP A 96 -4.21 -13.70 -5.04
N GLN A 97 -3.51 -13.70 -6.17
CA GLN A 97 -3.91 -14.47 -7.34
C GLN A 97 -3.87 -15.96 -7.08
N ILE A 98 -2.84 -16.43 -6.37
CA ILE A 98 -2.72 -17.84 -6.00
C ILE A 98 -3.90 -18.24 -5.12
N ARG A 99 -4.21 -17.44 -4.11
CA ARG A 99 -5.32 -17.74 -3.20
C ARG A 99 -6.64 -17.78 -3.93
N ARG A 100 -6.89 -16.83 -4.83
CA ARG A 100 -8.12 -16.82 -5.58
C ARG A 100 -8.22 -18.01 -6.53
N GLY A 101 -7.11 -18.40 -7.12
CA GLY A 101 -7.07 -19.58 -7.96
C GLY A 101 -7.46 -20.83 -7.21
N VAL A 102 -6.97 -20.99 -5.98
CA VAL A 102 -7.31 -22.13 -5.14
C VAL A 102 -8.78 -22.08 -4.76
N LEU A 103 -9.27 -20.91 -4.37
CA LEU A 103 -10.67 -20.78 -3.95
C LEU A 103 -11.64 -20.99 -5.10
N GLU A 104 -11.24 -20.68 -6.32
CA GLU A 104 -12.10 -20.83 -7.46
C GLU A 104 -12.03 -22.22 -8.07
N GLY A 105 -11.42 -23.16 -7.37
CA GLY A 105 -11.29 -24.50 -7.90
C GLY A 105 -10.36 -24.52 -9.06
N LYS A 106 -9.35 -23.67 -9.04
CA LYS A 106 -8.42 -23.47 -10.02
C LYS A 106 -8.32 -24.52 -11.00
N LYS A 107 -8.49 -24.20 -12.15
CA LYS A 107 -8.31 -25.06 -13.17
C LYS A 107 -6.89 -25.27 -13.31
N ALA A 108 -6.52 -26.24 -13.72
CA ALA A 108 -5.13 -26.55 -13.90
C ALA A 108 -4.50 -25.75 -15.01
#